data_f2f9cf14821f74d0d0dae0bf23a20bc6
#
_entry.id   f2f9cf14821f74d0d0dae0bf23a20bc6
#
_cell.length_a   1.000
_cell.length_b   1.000
_cell.length_c   1.000
_cell.angle_alpha   90.00
_cell.angle_beta   90.00
_cell.angle_gamma   90.00
#
_symmetry.space_group_name_H-M   'P 1'
#
loop_
_entity.id
_entity.type
_entity.pdbx_description
1 polymer ?
#
loop_
_entity_poly.entity_id
_entity_poly.type
_entity_poly.pdbx_seq_one_letter_code
_entity_poly.pdbx_strand_id
1 'polypeptide(L)'
;MKDKSNSVHKEHMNLYRVLSLIAIVIATFGMTALLCAQNHFFIDEWLCLFLLNFVFLMLLFFQLEFERCIGWLINNPQTSFIRLAFAYFICCVLTFVMTFLPELFRPVMLIPILILAVSSNGIAITIGIFFDLLLSISSGNSFYALLCFCMLTLLASVLAQALRKKEYRIWISILAFCLNMIVPGIAYYMAYKEFSKKIYIYGAINGTMTALCCFFVFRWLWDGAQKEKDNLLLDIVSDDFSEVKALKDFSMVEYEHARKVSDIASRCAKAVGYNENLCLAGGFYYRMGQWLSLIHISEPTRLLSI
;
A
#
# COMPACT_ATOMS: atom_id res chain seq x y z
N MET A 1 -2.26 22.53 -38.24
CA MET A 1 -1.89 21.42 -37.34
C MET A 1 -2.36 21.82 -35.95
N LYS A 2 -3.49 21.19 -35.55
CA LYS A 2 -4.28 21.56 -34.37
C LYS A 2 -3.59 21.12 -33.09
N ASP A 3 -3.57 22.04 -32.14
CA ASP A 3 -3.54 21.86 -30.68
C ASP A 3 -3.15 20.48 -30.14
N LYS A 4 -1.88 20.27 -29.90
CA LYS A 4 -1.34 19.22 -29.04
C LYS A 4 -0.62 19.77 -27.80
N SER A 5 -0.63 21.09 -27.56
CA SER A 5 0.13 21.70 -26.47
C SER A 5 -0.63 21.93 -25.16
N ASN A 6 -1.90 21.56 -25.08
CA ASN A 6 -2.70 21.65 -23.85
C ASN A 6 -3.22 20.29 -23.37
N SER A 7 -2.50 19.21 -23.59
CA SER A 7 -2.68 18.02 -22.81
C SER A 7 -1.89 18.16 -21.48
N VAL A 8 -2.28 19.12 -20.62
CA VAL A 8 -2.34 18.78 -19.20
C VAL A 8 -2.96 17.39 -19.18
N HIS A 9 -2.19 16.38 -18.77
CA HIS A 9 -2.69 15.02 -18.63
C HIS A 9 -4.01 15.07 -17.85
N LYS A 10 -5.12 15.20 -18.56
CA LYS A 10 -6.39 14.70 -18.05
C LYS A 10 -6.13 13.22 -17.91
N GLU A 11 -5.70 12.82 -16.73
CA GLU A 11 -5.65 11.42 -16.36
C GLU A 11 -7.05 10.88 -16.61
N HIS A 12 -7.22 10.27 -17.76
CA HIS A 12 -8.42 9.47 -18.03
C HIS A 12 -8.52 8.51 -16.86
N MET A 13 -9.66 8.52 -16.17
CA MET A 13 -9.94 7.55 -15.11
C MET A 13 -9.70 6.18 -15.73
N ASN A 14 -8.61 5.55 -15.33
CA ASN A 14 -8.16 4.33 -15.94
C ASN A 14 -9.21 3.25 -15.63
N LEU A 15 -9.71 2.55 -16.61
CA LEU A 15 -10.75 1.52 -16.45
C LEU A 15 -10.38 0.55 -15.29
N TYR A 16 -9.11 0.17 -15.19
CA TYR A 16 -8.60 -0.69 -14.13
C TYR A 16 -8.75 -0.11 -12.72
N ARG A 17 -8.61 1.21 -12.58
CA ARG A 17 -8.83 1.91 -11.31
C ARG A 17 -10.30 1.82 -10.89
N VAL A 18 -11.21 2.12 -11.79
CA VAL A 18 -12.66 2.05 -11.54
C VAL A 18 -13.07 0.62 -11.18
N LEU A 19 -12.60 -0.37 -11.93
CA LEU A 19 -12.87 -1.78 -11.65
C LEU A 19 -12.33 -2.23 -10.28
N SER A 20 -11.13 -1.78 -9.91
CA SER A 20 -10.54 -2.11 -8.60
C SER A 20 -11.32 -1.48 -7.45
N LEU A 21 -11.78 -0.23 -7.58
CA LEU A 21 -12.61 0.42 -6.58
C LEU A 21 -13.97 -0.27 -6.45
N ILE A 22 -14.59 -0.64 -7.56
CA ILE A 22 -15.85 -1.41 -7.55
C ILE A 22 -15.64 -2.77 -6.87
N ALA A 23 -14.52 -3.46 -7.14
CA ALA A 23 -14.19 -4.72 -6.49
C ALA A 23 -14.06 -4.57 -4.96
N ILE A 24 -13.43 -3.49 -4.47
CA ILE A 24 -13.33 -3.19 -3.04
C ILE A 24 -14.74 -2.97 -2.44
N VAL A 25 -15.61 -2.21 -3.12
CA VAL A 25 -17.00 -1.99 -2.66
C VAL A 25 -17.75 -3.32 -2.54
N ILE A 26 -17.72 -4.15 -3.59
CA ILE A 26 -18.39 -5.45 -3.60
C ILE A 26 -17.84 -6.36 -2.50
N ALA A 27 -16.51 -6.41 -2.33
CA ALA A 27 -15.88 -7.21 -1.28
C ALA A 27 -16.29 -6.75 0.13
N THR A 28 -16.36 -5.43 0.37
CA THR A 28 -16.77 -4.87 1.67
C THR A 28 -18.21 -5.22 2.01
N PHE A 29 -19.15 -4.96 1.10
CA PHE A 29 -20.56 -5.29 1.33
C PHE A 29 -20.81 -6.81 1.37
N GLY A 30 -20.11 -7.57 0.54
CA GLY A 30 -20.17 -9.03 0.56
C GLY A 30 -19.69 -9.62 1.89
N MET A 31 -18.56 -9.13 2.39
CA MET A 31 -18.00 -9.54 3.68
C MET A 31 -18.96 -9.25 4.83
N THR A 32 -19.53 -8.05 4.90
CA THR A 32 -20.47 -7.69 5.98
C THR A 32 -21.79 -8.43 5.87
N ALA A 33 -22.29 -8.69 4.66
CA ALA A 33 -23.48 -9.53 4.47
C ALA A 33 -23.25 -10.97 4.97
N LEU A 34 -22.07 -11.55 4.70
CA LEU A 34 -21.69 -12.86 5.22
C LEU A 34 -21.61 -12.86 6.75
N LEU A 35 -21.02 -11.83 7.35
CA LEU A 35 -20.96 -11.68 8.82
C LEU A 35 -22.34 -11.57 9.45
N CYS A 36 -23.23 -10.77 8.86
CA CYS A 36 -24.60 -10.62 9.36
C CYS A 36 -25.38 -11.91 9.26
N ALA A 37 -25.24 -12.65 8.16
CA ALA A 37 -25.89 -13.95 7.98
C ALA A 37 -25.37 -15.00 8.98
N GLN A 38 -24.05 -15.01 9.24
CA GLN A 38 -23.41 -15.93 10.18
C GLN A 38 -23.86 -15.70 11.64
N ASN A 39 -23.95 -14.43 12.06
CA ASN A 39 -24.31 -14.06 13.43
C ASN A 39 -25.81 -13.89 13.64
N HIS A 40 -26.65 -14.15 12.63
CA HIS A 40 -28.11 -14.00 12.69
C HIS A 40 -28.56 -12.63 13.20
N PHE A 41 -27.91 -11.56 12.74
CA PHE A 41 -28.23 -10.19 13.14
C PHE A 41 -29.64 -9.76 12.70
N PHE A 42 -30.26 -8.88 13.49
CA PHE A 42 -31.54 -8.27 13.14
C PHE A 42 -31.39 -7.23 12.03
N ILE A 43 -32.52 -6.88 11.38
CA ILE A 43 -32.54 -5.95 10.24
C ILE A 43 -31.93 -4.59 10.61
N ASP A 44 -32.16 -4.12 11.81
CA ASP A 44 -31.63 -2.82 12.31
C ASP A 44 -30.08 -2.87 12.40
N GLU A 45 -29.52 -3.98 12.82
CA GLU A 45 -28.07 -4.21 12.90
C GLU A 45 -27.45 -4.29 11.50
N TRP A 46 -28.14 -4.93 10.54
CA TRP A 46 -27.73 -4.90 9.14
C TRP A 46 -27.62 -3.49 8.60
N LEU A 47 -28.65 -2.66 8.87
CA LEU A 47 -28.69 -1.29 8.40
C LEU A 47 -27.54 -0.46 9.00
N CYS A 48 -27.26 -0.61 10.29
CA CYS A 48 -26.14 0.02 10.96
C CYS A 48 -24.78 -0.37 10.35
N LEU A 49 -24.59 -1.67 10.07
CA LEU A 49 -23.34 -2.15 9.47
C LEU A 49 -23.17 -1.68 8.03
N PHE A 50 -24.24 -1.63 7.24
CA PHE A 50 -24.17 -1.06 5.90
C PHE A 50 -23.86 0.45 5.91
N LEU A 51 -24.40 1.19 6.88
CA LEU A 51 -24.05 2.60 7.08
C LEU A 51 -22.57 2.76 7.47
N LEU A 52 -22.06 1.90 8.35
CA LEU A 52 -20.64 1.87 8.73
C LEU A 52 -19.75 1.60 7.50
N ASN A 53 -20.13 0.65 6.64
CA ASN A 53 -19.42 0.39 5.39
C ASN A 53 -19.37 1.63 4.49
N PHE A 54 -20.49 2.34 4.37
CA PHE A 54 -20.55 3.54 3.55
C PHE A 54 -19.58 4.61 4.06
N VAL A 55 -19.58 4.86 5.38
CA VAL A 55 -18.65 5.80 6.01
C VAL A 55 -17.20 5.37 5.79
N PHE A 56 -16.89 4.08 6.00
CA PHE A 56 -15.56 3.55 5.77
C PHE A 56 -15.10 3.71 4.30
N LEU A 57 -15.95 3.35 3.34
CA LEU A 57 -15.61 3.47 1.91
C LEU A 57 -15.40 4.93 1.48
N MET A 58 -16.21 5.86 2.00
CA MET A 58 -16.02 7.30 1.76
C MET A 58 -14.65 7.76 2.27
N LEU A 59 -14.28 7.33 3.48
CA LEU A 59 -13.01 7.66 4.11
C LEU A 59 -11.84 7.05 3.34
N LEU A 60 -11.94 5.78 2.96
CA LEU A 60 -10.92 5.06 2.20
C LEU A 60 -10.72 5.70 0.81
N PHE A 61 -11.79 6.03 0.10
CA PHE A 61 -11.68 6.64 -1.23
C PHE A 61 -11.12 8.05 -1.16
N PHE A 62 -11.52 8.85 -0.17
CA PHE A 62 -10.91 10.15 0.08
C PHE A 62 -9.40 10.02 0.33
N GLN A 63 -9.00 9.07 1.17
CA GLN A 63 -7.60 8.83 1.49
C GLN A 63 -6.80 8.35 0.28
N LEU A 64 -7.34 7.43 -0.53
CA LEU A 64 -6.71 6.96 -1.77
C LEU A 64 -6.49 8.10 -2.76
N GLU A 65 -7.48 9.00 -2.90
CA GLU A 65 -7.37 10.15 -3.78
C GLU A 65 -6.37 11.19 -3.26
N PHE A 66 -6.37 11.44 -1.95
CA PHE A 66 -5.42 12.33 -1.30
C PHE A 66 -3.97 11.84 -1.46
N GLU A 67 -3.71 10.55 -1.22
CA GLU A 67 -2.37 9.98 -1.41
C GLU A 67 -1.94 9.98 -2.88
N ARG A 68 -2.87 9.81 -3.80
CA ARG A 68 -2.61 9.96 -5.23
C ARG A 68 -2.19 11.39 -5.58
N CYS A 69 -2.89 12.40 -5.06
CA CYS A 69 -2.56 13.81 -5.31
C CYS A 69 -1.19 14.22 -4.74
N ILE A 70 -0.78 13.64 -3.60
CA ILE A 70 0.54 13.89 -3.01
C ILE A 70 1.66 13.10 -3.73
N GLY A 71 1.29 12.15 -4.58
CA GLY A 71 2.24 11.37 -5.34
C GLY A 71 2.83 10.16 -4.60
N TRP A 72 2.26 9.72 -3.52
CA TRP A 72 2.69 8.51 -2.80
C TRP A 72 2.30 7.21 -3.51
N LEU A 73 1.25 7.25 -4.33
CA LEU A 73 0.77 6.14 -5.18
C LEU A 73 1.35 6.16 -6.61
N ILE A 74 2.48 6.83 -6.84
CA ILE A 74 3.05 7.13 -8.17
C ILE A 74 3.61 5.91 -8.90
N ASN A 75 3.70 4.76 -8.28
CA ASN A 75 4.24 3.58 -8.95
C ASN A 75 3.15 2.92 -9.78
N ASN A 76 3.12 3.19 -11.07
CA ASN A 76 2.19 2.63 -12.03
C ASN A 76 0.75 2.52 -11.49
N PRO A 77 -0.11 3.55 -11.66
CA PRO A 77 -1.42 3.62 -11.02
C PRO A 77 -2.32 2.41 -11.34
N GLN A 78 -2.08 1.73 -12.46
CA GLN A 78 -2.84 0.55 -12.85
C GLN A 78 -2.55 -0.65 -11.95
N THR A 79 -1.29 -0.99 -11.79
CA THR A 79 -0.88 -2.18 -11.02
C THR A 79 -1.02 -1.98 -9.52
N SER A 80 -0.83 -0.75 -9.02
CA SER A 80 -0.98 -0.44 -7.59
C SER A 80 -2.42 -0.62 -7.11
N PHE A 81 -3.41 -0.19 -7.88
CA PHE A 81 -4.83 -0.37 -7.53
C PHE A 81 -5.26 -1.83 -7.59
N ILE A 82 -4.82 -2.58 -8.59
CA ILE A 82 -5.11 -4.02 -8.71
C ILE A 82 -4.50 -4.79 -7.54
N ARG A 83 -3.26 -4.50 -7.18
CA ARG A 83 -2.59 -5.14 -6.03
C ARG A 83 -3.28 -4.81 -4.72
N LEU A 84 -3.68 -3.55 -4.54
CA LEU A 84 -4.43 -3.15 -3.35
C LEU A 84 -5.78 -3.87 -3.27
N ALA A 85 -6.55 -3.94 -4.36
CA ALA A 85 -7.82 -4.65 -4.40
C ALA A 85 -7.64 -6.16 -4.10
N PHE A 86 -6.59 -6.77 -4.63
CA PHE A 86 -6.27 -8.18 -4.37
C PHE A 86 -5.87 -8.40 -2.89
N ALA A 87 -5.01 -7.55 -2.34
CA ALA A 87 -4.62 -7.62 -0.94
C ALA A 87 -5.83 -7.38 -0.01
N TYR A 88 -6.70 -6.42 -0.36
CA TYR A 88 -7.94 -6.16 0.36
C TYR A 88 -8.88 -7.37 0.35
N PHE A 89 -9.04 -8.02 -0.80
CA PHE A 89 -9.84 -9.25 -0.91
C PHE A 89 -9.28 -10.37 -0.03
N ILE A 90 -7.95 -10.56 0.00
CA ILE A 90 -7.30 -11.52 0.91
C ILE A 90 -7.60 -11.16 2.37
N CYS A 91 -7.54 -9.87 2.73
CA CYS A 91 -7.89 -9.42 4.08
C CYS A 91 -9.36 -9.69 4.43
N CYS A 92 -10.30 -9.52 3.49
CA CYS A 92 -11.70 -9.88 3.68
C CYS A 92 -11.86 -11.38 3.99
N VAL A 93 -11.19 -12.24 3.21
CA VAL A 93 -11.22 -13.71 3.43
C VAL A 93 -10.59 -14.07 4.78
N LEU A 94 -9.44 -13.48 5.11
CA LEU A 94 -8.79 -13.69 6.42
C LEU A 94 -9.70 -13.27 7.57
N THR A 95 -10.31 -12.08 7.48
CA THR A 95 -11.23 -11.57 8.49
C THR A 95 -12.42 -12.50 8.66
N PHE A 96 -13.00 -13.00 7.57
CA PHE A 96 -14.09 -13.98 7.63
C PHE A 96 -13.66 -15.28 8.33
N VAL A 97 -12.48 -15.81 8.01
CA VAL A 97 -11.94 -17.00 8.70
C VAL A 97 -11.71 -16.73 10.19
N MET A 98 -11.22 -15.52 10.53
CA MET A 98 -11.00 -15.12 11.92
C MET A 98 -12.29 -15.08 12.76
N THR A 99 -13.47 -14.91 12.16
CA THR A 99 -14.74 -14.92 12.92
C THR A 99 -15.07 -16.30 13.53
N PHE A 100 -14.56 -17.37 12.95
CA PHE A 100 -14.71 -18.74 13.49
C PHE A 100 -13.72 -19.04 14.63
N LEU A 101 -12.72 -18.18 14.85
CA LEU A 101 -11.71 -18.38 15.89
C LEU A 101 -12.14 -17.72 17.20
N PRO A 102 -11.69 -18.26 18.35
CA PRO A 102 -11.88 -17.60 19.64
C PRO A 102 -11.36 -16.15 19.61
N GLU A 103 -12.01 -15.26 20.35
CA GLU A 103 -11.79 -13.82 20.29
C GLU A 103 -10.30 -13.41 20.34
N LEU A 104 -9.56 -13.85 21.36
CA LEU A 104 -8.14 -13.50 21.52
C LEU A 104 -7.17 -14.41 20.71
N PHE A 105 -7.70 -15.34 19.91
CA PHE A 105 -6.92 -16.18 19.00
C PHE A 105 -6.89 -15.64 17.57
N ARG A 106 -7.35 -14.41 17.33
CA ARG A 106 -7.42 -13.80 16.00
C ARG A 106 -6.11 -13.09 15.66
N PRO A 107 -5.39 -13.48 14.60
CA PRO A 107 -4.11 -12.87 14.22
C PRO A 107 -4.32 -11.54 13.45
N VAL A 108 -4.90 -10.55 14.11
CA VAL A 108 -5.29 -9.25 13.51
C VAL A 108 -4.11 -8.46 12.96
N MET A 109 -2.89 -8.64 13.48
CA MET A 109 -1.68 -7.98 12.97
C MET A 109 -1.38 -8.32 11.50
N LEU A 110 -1.90 -9.43 10.96
CA LEU A 110 -1.67 -9.82 9.56
C LEU A 110 -2.26 -8.82 8.58
N ILE A 111 -3.43 -8.25 8.90
CA ILE A 111 -4.16 -7.33 8.02
C ILE A 111 -3.34 -6.08 7.67
N PRO A 112 -2.90 -5.26 8.65
CA PRO A 112 -2.12 -4.05 8.35
C PRO A 112 -0.76 -4.39 7.72
N ILE A 113 -0.13 -5.52 8.06
CA ILE A 113 1.13 -5.95 7.46
C ILE A 113 0.96 -6.25 5.97
N LEU A 114 -0.10 -6.97 5.57
CA LEU A 114 -0.39 -7.29 4.18
C LEU A 114 -0.73 -6.03 3.37
N ILE A 115 -1.57 -5.15 3.91
CA ILE A 115 -1.93 -3.90 3.21
C ILE A 115 -0.72 -2.98 3.07
N LEU A 116 0.13 -2.85 4.10
CA LEU A 116 1.32 -2.00 4.03
C LEU A 116 2.38 -2.52 3.04
N ALA A 117 2.42 -3.81 2.76
CA ALA A 117 3.30 -4.37 1.74
C ALA A 117 3.01 -3.85 0.33
N VAL A 118 1.76 -3.41 0.07
CA VAL A 118 1.30 -2.94 -1.26
C VAL A 118 0.83 -1.49 -1.26
N SER A 119 0.70 -0.85 -0.09
CA SER A 119 0.09 0.48 0.05
C SER A 119 0.84 1.34 1.07
N SER A 120 0.21 2.45 1.49
CA SER A 120 0.74 3.35 2.51
C SER A 120 0.35 2.94 3.92
N ASN A 121 1.01 3.56 4.90
CA ASN A 121 0.72 3.33 6.30
C ASN A 121 -0.69 3.81 6.70
N GLY A 122 -1.11 4.95 6.17
CA GLY A 122 -2.43 5.50 6.46
C GLY A 122 -3.54 4.56 6.00
N ILE A 123 -3.47 4.05 4.76
CA ILE A 123 -4.43 3.09 4.21
C ILE A 123 -4.44 1.79 5.03
N ALA A 124 -3.25 1.29 5.44
CA ALA A 124 -3.16 0.08 6.25
C ALA A 124 -3.83 0.22 7.62
N ILE A 125 -3.67 1.37 8.29
CA ILE A 125 -4.35 1.67 9.56
C ILE A 125 -5.86 1.78 9.36
N THR A 126 -6.32 2.52 8.36
CA THR A 126 -7.75 2.71 8.09
C THR A 126 -8.46 1.40 7.81
N ILE A 127 -7.89 0.55 6.96
CA ILE A 127 -8.42 -0.78 6.65
C ILE A 127 -8.34 -1.69 7.88
N GLY A 128 -7.23 -1.68 8.61
CA GLY A 128 -7.04 -2.50 9.80
C GLY A 128 -8.07 -2.20 10.89
N ILE A 129 -8.24 -0.93 11.25
CA ILE A 129 -9.24 -0.51 12.26
C ILE A 129 -10.66 -0.88 11.83
N PHE A 130 -10.98 -0.76 10.54
CA PHE A 130 -12.29 -1.17 10.05
C PHE A 130 -12.54 -2.67 10.25
N PHE A 131 -11.57 -3.52 9.93
CA PHE A 131 -11.70 -4.96 10.17
C PHE A 131 -11.69 -5.32 11.65
N ASP A 132 -10.95 -4.59 12.49
CA ASP A 132 -10.98 -4.76 13.95
C ASP A 132 -12.37 -4.47 14.53
N LEU A 133 -13.04 -3.41 14.02
CA LEU A 133 -14.43 -3.10 14.39
C LEU A 133 -15.38 -4.24 13.98
N LEU A 134 -15.28 -4.73 12.75
CA LEU A 134 -16.12 -5.86 12.29
C LEU A 134 -15.88 -7.12 13.12
N LEU A 135 -14.62 -7.44 13.45
CA LEU A 135 -14.27 -8.58 14.31
C LEU A 135 -14.80 -8.42 15.73
N SER A 136 -14.76 -7.21 16.29
CA SER A 136 -15.30 -6.94 17.63
C SER A 136 -16.82 -7.09 17.65
N ILE A 137 -17.52 -6.57 16.64
CA ILE A 137 -18.98 -6.71 16.51
C ILE A 137 -19.35 -8.19 16.39
N SER A 138 -18.62 -8.98 15.62
CA SER A 138 -18.85 -10.43 15.49
C SER A 138 -18.63 -11.21 16.79
N SER A 139 -17.97 -10.62 17.78
CA SER A 139 -17.66 -11.25 19.08
C SER A 139 -18.57 -10.79 20.22
N GLY A 140 -19.69 -10.14 19.91
CA GLY A 140 -20.62 -9.63 20.93
C GLY A 140 -20.17 -8.30 21.57
N ASN A 141 -19.45 -7.47 20.85
CA ASN A 141 -19.04 -6.10 21.25
C ASN A 141 -18.15 -6.03 22.51
N SER A 142 -17.20 -6.95 22.64
CA SER A 142 -16.23 -6.93 23.74
C SER A 142 -15.30 -5.71 23.62
N PHE A 143 -15.39 -4.77 24.56
CA PHE A 143 -14.55 -3.57 24.59
C PHE A 143 -13.06 -3.92 24.71
N TYR A 144 -12.72 -4.89 25.55
CA TYR A 144 -11.32 -5.27 25.75
C TYR A 144 -10.71 -5.95 24.51
N ALA A 145 -11.49 -6.71 23.76
CA ALA A 145 -11.06 -7.27 22.50
C ALA A 145 -10.84 -6.19 21.45
N LEU A 146 -11.76 -5.26 21.32
CA LEU A 146 -11.60 -4.12 20.41
C LEU A 146 -10.34 -3.33 20.72
N LEU A 147 -10.10 -3.01 21.99
CA LEU A 147 -8.90 -2.31 22.42
C LEU A 147 -7.64 -3.10 22.10
N CYS A 148 -7.65 -4.42 22.34
CA CYS A 148 -6.54 -5.32 21.99
C CYS A 148 -6.28 -5.31 20.47
N PHE A 149 -7.32 -5.45 19.66
CA PHE A 149 -7.20 -5.48 18.20
C PHE A 149 -6.66 -4.16 17.66
N CYS A 150 -7.23 -3.02 18.04
CA CYS A 150 -6.76 -1.70 17.63
C CYS A 150 -5.30 -1.46 18.04
N MET A 151 -4.90 -1.86 19.25
CA MET A 151 -3.50 -1.74 19.68
C MET A 151 -2.57 -2.60 18.84
N LEU A 152 -2.93 -3.84 18.54
CA LEU A 152 -2.14 -4.73 17.70
C LEU A 152 -2.04 -4.20 16.27
N THR A 153 -3.12 -3.67 15.70
CA THR A 153 -3.16 -3.06 14.37
C THR A 153 -2.26 -1.83 14.27
N LEU A 154 -2.31 -0.93 15.26
CA LEU A 154 -1.43 0.24 15.31
C LEU A 154 0.04 -0.17 15.44
N LEU A 155 0.36 -1.08 16.34
CA LEU A 155 1.73 -1.59 16.50
C LEU A 155 2.23 -2.29 15.24
N ALA A 156 1.38 -3.11 14.61
CA ALA A 156 1.71 -3.78 13.35
C ALA A 156 2.01 -2.78 12.23
N SER A 157 1.23 -1.71 12.11
CA SER A 157 1.43 -0.68 11.09
C SER A 157 2.76 0.07 11.26
N VAL A 158 3.15 0.35 12.51
CA VAL A 158 4.46 0.97 12.83
C VAL A 158 5.60 0.00 12.52
N LEU A 159 5.49 -1.25 12.96
CA LEU A 159 6.52 -2.26 12.73
C LEU A 159 6.72 -2.58 11.25
N ALA A 160 5.62 -2.65 10.50
CA ALA A 160 5.67 -2.98 9.08
C ALA A 160 6.41 -1.92 8.24
N GLN A 161 6.46 -0.66 8.67
CA GLN A 161 7.32 0.34 8.02
C GLN A 161 8.80 -0.02 8.09
N ALA A 162 9.25 -0.53 9.23
CA ALA A 162 10.65 -0.92 9.41
C ALA A 162 10.98 -2.24 8.67
N LEU A 163 9.98 -3.10 8.35
CA LEU A 163 10.17 -4.30 7.52
C LEU A 163 10.66 -3.99 6.10
N ARG A 164 10.47 -2.76 5.62
CA ARG A 164 10.97 -2.29 4.32
C ARG A 164 12.49 -2.38 4.23
N LYS A 165 13.20 -2.23 5.36
CA LYS A 165 14.66 -2.39 5.44
C LYS A 165 15.02 -3.85 5.77
N LYS A 166 15.83 -4.49 4.91
CA LYS A 166 16.20 -5.91 5.02
C LYS A 166 16.86 -6.26 6.36
N GLU A 167 17.64 -5.33 6.90
CA GLU A 167 18.42 -5.50 8.14
C GLU A 167 17.54 -5.68 9.38
N TYR A 168 16.35 -5.05 9.41
CA TYR A 168 15.47 -5.08 10.58
C TYR A 168 14.44 -6.21 10.54
N ARG A 169 14.28 -6.94 9.43
CA ARG A 169 13.22 -7.95 9.26
C ARG A 169 13.18 -9.01 10.36
N ILE A 170 14.37 -9.52 10.75
CA ILE A 170 14.46 -10.56 11.80
C ILE A 170 14.03 -9.97 13.14
N TRP A 171 14.59 -8.81 13.53
CA TRP A 171 14.27 -8.16 14.80
C TRP A 171 12.80 -7.80 14.94
N ILE A 172 12.19 -7.33 13.85
CA ILE A 172 10.78 -6.97 13.81
C ILE A 172 9.90 -8.21 13.90
N SER A 173 10.27 -9.32 13.25
CA SER A 173 9.54 -10.58 13.37
C SER A 173 9.54 -11.09 14.82
N ILE A 174 10.67 -10.99 15.51
CA ILE A 174 10.77 -11.34 16.95
C ILE A 174 9.90 -10.39 17.80
N LEU A 175 9.96 -9.08 17.53
CA LEU A 175 9.16 -8.10 18.25
C LEU A 175 7.65 -8.31 18.02
N ALA A 176 7.24 -8.59 16.79
CA ALA A 176 5.84 -8.91 16.46
C ALA A 176 5.35 -10.18 17.19
N PHE A 177 6.22 -11.20 17.33
CA PHE A 177 5.93 -12.38 18.14
C PHE A 177 5.69 -12.00 19.61
N CYS A 178 6.60 -11.22 20.21
CA CYS A 178 6.48 -10.78 21.61
C CYS A 178 5.20 -9.96 21.85
N LEU A 179 4.84 -9.07 20.92
CA LEU A 179 3.62 -8.25 21.05
C LEU A 179 2.35 -9.08 21.02
N ASN A 180 2.29 -10.12 20.16
CA ASN A 180 1.16 -11.06 20.13
C ASN A 180 1.03 -11.89 21.43
N MET A 181 2.11 -12.02 22.20
CA MET A 181 2.06 -12.67 23.52
C MET A 181 1.59 -11.71 24.61
N ILE A 182 2.13 -10.49 24.60
CA ILE A 182 1.98 -9.52 25.71
C ILE A 182 0.61 -8.83 25.64
N VAL A 183 0.23 -8.30 24.48
CA VAL A 183 -0.98 -7.44 24.35
C VAL A 183 -2.27 -8.19 24.66
N PRO A 184 -2.54 -9.39 24.10
CA PRO A 184 -3.72 -10.17 24.48
C PRO A 184 -3.69 -10.64 25.95
N GLY A 185 -2.50 -10.93 26.49
CA GLY A 185 -2.33 -11.27 27.91
C GLY A 185 -2.76 -10.12 28.83
N ILE A 186 -2.35 -8.90 28.52
CA ILE A 186 -2.76 -7.69 29.27
C ILE A 186 -4.26 -7.46 29.12
N ALA A 187 -4.80 -7.51 27.90
CA ALA A 187 -6.23 -7.31 27.65
C ALA A 187 -7.09 -8.32 28.43
N TYR A 188 -6.70 -9.59 28.43
CA TYR A 188 -7.41 -10.64 29.18
C TYR A 188 -7.35 -10.39 30.69
N TYR A 189 -6.16 -10.05 31.23
CA TYR A 189 -6.02 -9.73 32.65
C TYR A 189 -6.87 -8.52 33.07
N MET A 190 -6.93 -7.49 32.20
CA MET A 190 -7.77 -6.30 32.49
C MET A 190 -9.27 -6.66 32.53
N ALA A 191 -9.71 -7.57 31.66
CA ALA A 191 -11.11 -8.03 31.57
C ALA A 191 -11.50 -8.95 32.73
N TYR A 192 -10.66 -9.95 33.05
CA TYR A 192 -11.05 -11.05 33.95
C TYR A 192 -10.29 -11.11 35.26
N LYS A 193 -9.22 -10.26 35.42
CA LYS A 193 -8.34 -10.21 36.60
C LYS A 193 -7.63 -11.54 36.89
N GLU A 194 -7.53 -12.42 35.91
CA GLU A 194 -6.94 -13.74 36.01
C GLU A 194 -5.94 -13.98 34.88
N PHE A 195 -4.93 -14.81 35.09
CA PHE A 195 -4.00 -15.26 34.08
C PHE A 195 -4.41 -16.63 33.52
N SER A 196 -4.65 -16.74 32.23
CA SER A 196 -5.00 -17.99 31.57
C SER A 196 -3.85 -18.50 30.69
N LYS A 197 -3.41 -19.74 30.93
CA LYS A 197 -2.39 -20.40 30.09
C LYS A 197 -2.82 -20.49 28.62
N LYS A 198 -4.13 -20.61 28.36
CA LYS A 198 -4.68 -20.69 26.99
C LYS A 198 -4.35 -19.44 26.16
N ILE A 199 -4.39 -18.25 26.78
CA ILE A 199 -4.12 -16.97 26.09
C ILE A 199 -2.67 -16.90 25.62
N TYR A 200 -1.73 -17.37 26.42
CA TYR A 200 -0.32 -17.41 26.02
C TYR A 200 -0.07 -18.41 24.88
N ILE A 201 -0.77 -19.56 24.88
CA ILE A 201 -0.71 -20.51 23.76
C ILE A 201 -1.26 -19.85 22.48
N TYR A 202 -2.39 -19.16 22.57
CA TYR A 202 -2.97 -18.43 21.44
C TYR A 202 -2.04 -17.31 20.95
N GLY A 203 -1.46 -16.54 21.87
CA GLY A 203 -0.47 -15.52 21.56
C GLY A 203 0.77 -16.10 20.86
N ALA A 204 1.27 -17.24 21.30
CA ALA A 204 2.41 -17.92 20.67
C ALA A 204 2.10 -18.36 19.24
N ILE A 205 0.93 -18.95 19.00
CA ILE A 205 0.52 -19.36 17.65
C ILE A 205 0.34 -18.13 16.74
N ASN A 206 -0.39 -17.10 17.19
CA ASN A 206 -0.57 -15.86 16.46
C ASN A 206 0.77 -15.15 16.19
N GLY A 207 1.65 -15.13 17.18
CA GLY A 207 2.99 -14.55 17.07
C GLY A 207 3.84 -15.28 16.03
N THR A 208 3.82 -16.62 16.01
CA THR A 208 4.54 -17.41 15.00
C THR A 208 3.97 -17.16 13.60
N MET A 209 2.65 -17.15 13.43
CA MET A 209 2.01 -16.84 12.15
C MET A 209 2.39 -15.44 11.66
N THR A 210 2.34 -14.45 12.54
CA THR A 210 2.70 -13.05 12.20
C THR A 210 4.18 -12.94 11.86
N ALA A 211 5.08 -13.57 12.62
CA ALA A 211 6.51 -13.58 12.35
C ALA A 211 6.84 -14.22 10.99
N LEU A 212 6.20 -15.34 10.65
CA LEU A 212 6.34 -16.00 9.34
C LEU A 212 5.81 -15.09 8.21
N CYS A 213 4.68 -14.42 8.42
CA CYS A 213 4.14 -13.46 7.46
C CYS A 213 5.12 -12.28 7.25
N CYS A 214 5.67 -11.68 8.30
CA CYS A 214 6.66 -10.62 8.21
C CYS A 214 7.91 -11.06 7.43
N PHE A 215 8.38 -12.27 7.66
CA PHE A 215 9.61 -12.76 7.05
C PHE A 215 9.44 -13.18 5.58
N PHE A 216 8.39 -13.95 5.26
CA PHE A 216 8.20 -14.52 3.93
C PHE A 216 7.24 -13.72 3.06
N VAL A 217 6.02 -13.47 3.54
CA VAL A 217 4.95 -12.87 2.71
C VAL A 217 5.23 -11.41 2.46
N PHE A 218 5.57 -10.64 3.49
CA PHE A 218 5.92 -9.22 3.33
C PHE A 218 7.12 -9.05 2.41
N ARG A 219 8.17 -9.87 2.59
CA ARG A 219 9.35 -9.86 1.74
C ARG A 219 8.98 -10.11 0.27
N TRP A 220 8.18 -11.13 0.00
CA TRP A 220 7.80 -11.48 -1.36
C TRP A 220 6.99 -10.37 -2.03
N LEU A 221 6.00 -9.82 -1.35
CA LEU A 221 5.17 -8.72 -1.85
C LEU A 221 5.96 -7.43 -2.06
N TRP A 222 6.77 -7.04 -1.07
CA TRP A 222 7.57 -5.82 -1.12
C TRP A 222 8.67 -5.89 -2.17
N ASP A 223 9.47 -6.97 -2.18
CA ASP A 223 10.56 -7.13 -3.14
C ASP A 223 10.01 -7.23 -4.58
N GLY A 224 8.81 -7.82 -4.77
CA GLY A 224 8.09 -7.82 -6.04
C GLY A 224 7.68 -6.41 -6.50
N ALA A 225 7.13 -5.60 -5.59
CA ALA A 225 6.77 -4.22 -5.88
C ALA A 225 7.98 -3.34 -6.21
N GLN A 226 9.11 -3.53 -5.50
CA GLN A 226 10.35 -2.81 -5.78
C GLN A 226 10.96 -3.18 -7.14
N LYS A 227 10.98 -4.45 -7.50
CA LYS A 227 11.47 -4.90 -8.82
C LYS A 227 10.67 -4.28 -9.97
N GLU A 228 9.35 -4.20 -9.83
CA GLU A 228 8.52 -3.55 -10.85
C GLU A 228 8.83 -2.07 -10.98
N LYS A 229 9.01 -1.36 -9.85
CA LYS A 229 9.44 0.03 -9.85
C LYS A 229 10.80 0.22 -10.52
N ASP A 230 11.76 -0.65 -10.21
CA ASP A 230 13.09 -0.61 -10.81
C ASP A 230 13.03 -0.86 -12.31
N ASN A 231 12.19 -1.80 -12.77
CA ASN A 231 11.98 -2.05 -14.19
C ASN A 231 11.38 -0.84 -14.90
N LEU A 232 10.37 -0.17 -14.31
CA LEU A 232 9.80 1.05 -14.87
C LEU A 232 10.84 2.18 -14.99
N LEU A 233 11.72 2.33 -13.98
CA LEU A 233 12.82 3.30 -14.04
C LEU A 233 13.83 2.99 -15.15
N LEU A 234 14.09 1.72 -15.41
CA LEU A 234 14.96 1.30 -16.52
C LEU A 234 14.28 1.49 -17.88
N ASP A 235 12.97 1.21 -17.97
CA ASP A 235 12.21 1.38 -19.21
C ASP A 235 12.19 2.82 -19.69
N ILE A 236 12.00 3.80 -18.78
CA ILE A 236 11.99 5.22 -19.16
C ILE A 236 13.35 5.75 -19.62
N VAL A 237 14.45 5.07 -19.32
CA VAL A 237 15.82 5.43 -19.75
C VAL A 237 16.26 4.57 -20.94
N SER A 238 15.44 3.61 -21.38
CA SER A 238 15.72 2.76 -22.51
C SER A 238 15.72 3.56 -23.83
N ASP A 239 16.51 3.11 -24.80
CA ASP A 239 16.58 3.75 -26.12
C ASP A 239 15.27 3.64 -26.92
N ASP A 240 14.38 2.76 -26.50
CA ASP A 240 13.06 2.57 -27.12
C ASP A 240 12.00 3.53 -26.60
N PHE A 241 12.26 4.19 -25.49
CA PHE A 241 11.32 5.14 -24.89
C PHE A 241 11.16 6.40 -25.76
N SER A 242 9.93 6.89 -25.91
CA SER A 242 9.59 7.98 -26.86
C SER A 242 10.38 9.25 -26.62
N GLU A 243 10.54 9.65 -25.36
CA GLU A 243 11.24 10.87 -24.95
C GLU A 243 12.76 10.74 -25.15
N VAL A 244 13.31 9.54 -24.99
CA VAL A 244 14.72 9.24 -25.25
C VAL A 244 15.01 9.32 -26.75
N LYS A 245 14.12 8.75 -27.58
CA LYS A 245 14.20 8.87 -29.05
C LYS A 245 14.12 10.35 -29.49
N ALA A 246 13.16 11.11 -28.95
CA ALA A 246 13.01 12.51 -29.25
C ALA A 246 14.26 13.34 -28.88
N LEU A 247 14.88 13.07 -27.72
CA LEU A 247 16.14 13.71 -27.31
C LEU A 247 17.29 13.35 -28.27
N LYS A 248 17.40 12.09 -28.67
CA LYS A 248 18.43 11.58 -29.59
C LYS A 248 18.30 12.20 -30.97
N ASP A 249 17.07 12.34 -31.48
CA ASP A 249 16.77 12.98 -32.77
C ASP A 249 17.01 14.51 -32.74
N PHE A 250 16.77 15.13 -31.57
CA PHE A 250 17.02 16.55 -31.40
C PHE A 250 18.53 16.88 -31.32
N SER A 251 19.27 16.17 -30.47
CA SER A 251 20.71 16.41 -30.27
C SER A 251 21.42 15.16 -29.74
N MET A 252 22.22 14.53 -30.56
CA MET A 252 23.07 13.40 -30.19
C MET A 252 24.06 13.75 -29.07
N VAL A 253 24.56 14.98 -29.06
CA VAL A 253 25.52 15.48 -28.06
C VAL A 253 24.86 15.56 -26.67
N GLU A 254 23.64 16.09 -26.59
CA GLU A 254 22.88 16.14 -25.32
C GLU A 254 22.49 14.75 -24.84
N TYR A 255 22.11 13.85 -25.73
CA TYR A 255 21.84 12.45 -25.42
C TYR A 255 23.07 11.76 -24.80
N GLU A 256 24.26 11.87 -25.45
CA GLU A 256 25.48 11.30 -24.91
C GLU A 256 25.89 11.88 -23.57
N HIS A 257 25.70 13.20 -23.41
CA HIS A 257 25.94 13.87 -22.14
C HIS A 257 25.00 13.36 -21.05
N ALA A 258 23.70 13.28 -21.31
CA ALA A 258 22.71 12.73 -20.39
C ALA A 258 23.05 11.28 -19.98
N ARG A 259 23.50 10.43 -20.93
CA ARG A 259 23.97 9.07 -20.64
C ARG A 259 25.16 9.05 -19.69
N LYS A 260 26.18 9.88 -19.93
CA LYS A 260 27.37 9.96 -19.07
C LYS A 260 27.01 10.41 -17.65
N VAL A 261 26.15 11.44 -17.51
CA VAL A 261 25.68 11.91 -16.19
C VAL A 261 24.88 10.83 -15.48
N SER A 262 23.99 10.15 -16.17
CA SER A 262 23.21 9.02 -15.68
C SER A 262 24.08 7.90 -15.10
N ASP A 263 25.12 7.48 -15.86
CA ASP A 263 26.04 6.44 -15.43
C ASP A 263 26.85 6.85 -14.18
N ILE A 264 27.32 8.10 -14.13
CA ILE A 264 28.06 8.63 -12.98
C ILE A 264 27.13 8.65 -11.74
N ALA A 265 25.91 9.19 -11.89
CA ALA A 265 24.93 9.28 -10.81
C ALA A 265 24.58 7.88 -10.25
N SER A 266 24.38 6.90 -11.13
CA SER A 266 24.11 5.51 -10.74
C SER A 266 25.27 4.89 -9.96
N ARG A 267 26.52 5.05 -10.45
CA ARG A 267 27.71 4.55 -9.74
C ARG A 267 27.92 5.22 -8.38
N CYS A 268 27.71 6.52 -8.28
CA CYS A 268 27.77 7.23 -7.01
C CYS A 268 26.69 6.73 -6.04
N ALA A 269 25.45 6.57 -6.52
CA ALA A 269 24.36 6.04 -5.70
C ALA A 269 24.68 4.65 -5.14
N LYS A 270 25.23 3.77 -5.98
CA LYS A 270 25.67 2.43 -5.56
C LYS A 270 26.73 2.48 -4.47
N ALA A 271 27.72 3.36 -4.60
CA ALA A 271 28.80 3.49 -3.62
C ALA A 271 28.32 3.95 -2.24
N VAL A 272 27.25 4.76 -2.17
CA VAL A 272 26.65 5.28 -0.93
C VAL A 272 25.44 4.45 -0.46
N GLY A 273 25.06 3.38 -1.17
CA GLY A 273 23.93 2.51 -0.80
C GLY A 273 22.55 3.09 -1.10
N TYR A 274 22.45 4.07 -2.01
CA TYR A 274 21.17 4.58 -2.54
C TYR A 274 20.65 3.76 -3.73
N ASN A 275 19.41 4.04 -4.16
CA ASN A 275 18.81 3.36 -5.32
C ASN A 275 19.50 3.81 -6.62
N GLU A 276 20.27 2.88 -7.22
CA GLU A 276 21.03 3.13 -8.45
C GLU A 276 20.12 3.45 -9.64
N ASN A 277 18.96 2.78 -9.78
CA ASN A 277 18.06 2.98 -10.91
C ASN A 277 17.34 4.33 -10.85
N LEU A 278 16.99 4.78 -9.64
CA LEU A 278 16.41 6.11 -9.45
C LEU A 278 17.40 7.22 -9.81
N CYS A 279 18.66 7.08 -9.39
CA CYS A 279 19.71 8.03 -9.70
C CYS A 279 20.11 7.98 -11.18
N LEU A 280 20.06 6.80 -11.81
CA LEU A 280 20.25 6.61 -13.24
C LEU A 280 19.19 7.39 -14.03
N ALA A 281 17.92 7.20 -13.73
CA ALA A 281 16.82 7.90 -14.37
C ALA A 281 16.89 9.42 -14.09
N GLY A 282 17.07 9.83 -12.83
CA GLY A 282 17.20 11.24 -12.46
C GLY A 282 18.38 11.94 -13.14
N GLY A 283 19.53 11.26 -13.23
CA GLY A 283 20.72 11.75 -13.94
C GLY A 283 20.50 11.87 -15.45
N PHE A 284 19.71 10.99 -16.05
CA PHE A 284 19.37 11.09 -17.47
C PHE A 284 18.46 12.29 -17.77
N TYR A 285 17.44 12.50 -16.95
CA TYR A 285 16.41 13.51 -17.16
C TYR A 285 16.71 14.88 -16.52
N TYR A 286 17.84 15.08 -15.85
CA TYR A 286 18.14 16.29 -15.07
C TYR A 286 18.07 17.60 -15.86
N ARG A 287 18.36 17.58 -17.18
CA ARG A 287 18.30 18.77 -18.05
C ARG A 287 17.06 18.83 -18.95
N MET A 288 16.15 17.84 -18.82
CA MET A 288 15.00 17.77 -19.74
C MET A 288 14.07 19.00 -19.65
N GLY A 289 13.96 19.63 -18.47
CA GLY A 289 13.23 20.88 -18.30
C GLY A 289 13.81 22.05 -19.10
N GLN A 290 15.13 22.10 -19.26
CA GLN A 290 15.80 23.13 -20.09
C GLN A 290 15.54 22.86 -21.58
N TRP A 291 15.62 21.62 -22.02
CA TRP A 291 15.34 21.23 -23.39
C TRP A 291 13.87 21.53 -23.77
N LEU A 292 12.90 21.20 -22.94
CA LEU A 292 11.51 21.55 -23.17
C LEU A 292 11.28 23.08 -23.25
N SER A 293 11.96 23.86 -22.43
CA SER A 293 11.86 25.32 -22.47
C SER A 293 12.46 25.91 -23.75
N LEU A 294 13.52 25.34 -24.30
CA LEU A 294 14.14 25.77 -25.56
C LEU A 294 13.23 25.48 -26.76
N ILE A 295 12.49 24.37 -26.77
CA ILE A 295 11.49 24.07 -27.80
C ILE A 295 10.39 25.15 -27.79
N HIS A 296 9.90 25.54 -26.62
CA HIS A 296 8.87 26.58 -26.49
C HIS A 296 9.36 27.97 -26.84
N ILE A 297 10.64 28.27 -26.69
CA ILE A 297 11.24 29.59 -27.08
C ILE A 297 11.46 29.66 -28.59
N SER A 298 11.71 28.56 -29.28
CA SER A 298 11.93 28.55 -30.74
C SER A 298 10.64 28.59 -31.56
N GLU A 299 9.46 28.32 -30.99
CA GLU A 299 8.16 28.41 -31.68
C GLU A 299 7.52 29.83 -31.79
N PRO A 300 7.77 30.81 -30.89
CA PRO A 300 7.08 32.11 -30.97
C PRO A 300 7.46 32.98 -32.19
N THR A 301 8.57 32.72 -32.84
CA THR A 301 9.03 33.55 -34.00
C THR A 301 8.28 33.27 -35.31
N ARG A 302 7.43 32.23 -35.35
CA ARG A 302 6.59 31.96 -36.54
C ARG A 302 5.24 32.68 -36.56
N LEU A 303 4.85 33.33 -35.47
CA LEU A 303 3.56 34.04 -35.35
C LEU A 303 3.65 35.54 -35.60
N LEU A 304 4.85 36.09 -35.85
CA LEU A 304 5.07 37.55 -36.13
C LEU A 304 5.44 37.84 -37.59
N SER A 305 5.27 36.89 -38.51
CA SER A 305 5.47 37.12 -39.95
C SER A 305 4.17 36.87 -40.72
N ILE A 306 3.14 37.63 -40.39
CA ILE A 306 1.98 37.91 -41.30
C ILE A 306 1.71 39.39 -41.23
#